data_05cc7a321ea8abbee904dc0db67be978
#
_entry.id   05cc7a321ea8abbee904dc0db67be978
#
_cell.length_a   1.000
_cell.length_b   1.000
_cell.length_c   1.000
_cell.angle_alpha   90.00
_cell.angle_beta   90.00
_cell.angle_gamma   90.00
#
_symmetry.space_group_name_H-M   'P 1'
#
loop_
_entity.id
_entity.type
_entity.pdbx_description
1 polymer ?
#
loop_
_entity_poly.entity_id
_entity_poly.type
_entity_poly.pdbx_seq_one_letter_code
_entity_poly.pdbx_strand_id
1 'polypeptide(L)'
;HGWPGSIQEFLKIIPIIQKNSDVPVDIICPALPGFGFSDKPTETGMDSKQIAILQHELLMALGYDKYIVQGGDWGATVSKWMAELYPDHCIGIHLNMIIAWPPADKDPLENTSQEEQKLMANYEKYKEQGVGYYEIQKTKPQTLGYGLNDSPVGLAAWIVEKFYGWFDGKDNKLVVSNDEVLAIVSLYWFTESITSSTRLYKENGDLGFSFENIKQPMAGAVFERDLIAPPRAWAEEIYNVVQWNSHKGGHFAALE
;
A
#
# COMPACT_ATOMS: atom_id res chain seq x y z
N HIS A 1 4.09 0.28 -3.88
CA HIS A 1 3.77 -1.06 -3.38
C HIS A 1 3.77 -1.10 -1.85
N GLY A 2 3.41 -2.26 -1.29
CA GLY A 2 3.45 -2.48 0.14
C GLY A 2 3.91 -3.89 0.53
N TRP A 3 3.42 -4.40 1.65
CA TRP A 3 3.78 -5.72 2.16
C TRP A 3 2.56 -6.68 2.10
N PRO A 4 2.73 -7.93 1.68
CA PRO A 4 3.95 -8.61 1.21
C PRO A 4 4.17 -8.47 -0.31
N GLY A 5 3.83 -7.33 -0.87
CA GLY A 5 3.98 -7.02 -2.28
C GLY A 5 5.40 -6.60 -2.67
N SER A 6 5.52 -6.17 -3.91
CA SER A 6 6.77 -5.67 -4.49
C SER A 6 6.49 -4.85 -5.75
N ILE A 7 7.55 -4.33 -6.38
CA ILE A 7 7.46 -3.69 -7.70
C ILE A 7 6.83 -4.60 -8.78
N GLN A 8 6.81 -5.90 -8.58
CA GLN A 8 6.18 -6.85 -9.52
C GLN A 8 4.68 -6.61 -9.69
N GLU A 9 4.01 -5.99 -8.72
CA GLU A 9 2.60 -5.63 -8.81
C GLU A 9 2.30 -4.73 -10.01
N PHE A 10 3.28 -3.92 -10.44
CA PHE A 10 3.07 -2.91 -11.48
C PHE A 10 3.49 -3.37 -12.88
N LEU A 11 4.14 -4.52 -13.03
CA LEU A 11 4.66 -4.97 -14.32
C LEU A 11 3.58 -5.11 -15.40
N LYS A 12 2.37 -5.49 -15.02
CA LYS A 12 1.24 -5.62 -15.95
C LYS A 12 0.62 -4.27 -16.30
N ILE A 13 0.50 -3.36 -15.33
CA ILE A 13 -0.20 -2.10 -15.53
C ILE A 13 0.64 -1.04 -16.24
N ILE A 14 1.97 -1.07 -16.10
CA ILE A 14 2.89 -0.10 -16.73
C ILE A 14 2.65 0.00 -18.25
N PRO A 15 2.70 -1.08 -19.04
CA PRO A 15 2.46 -0.99 -20.48
C PRO A 15 1.05 -0.55 -20.84
N ILE A 16 0.07 -0.83 -19.98
CA ILE A 16 -1.32 -0.41 -20.18
C ILE A 16 -1.43 1.11 -20.00
N ILE A 17 -0.81 1.67 -18.95
CA ILE A 17 -0.79 3.12 -18.73
C ILE A 17 -0.08 3.82 -19.88
N GLN A 18 1.12 3.38 -20.27
CA GLN A 18 1.89 3.98 -21.35
C GLN A 18 1.14 3.98 -22.69
N LYS A 19 0.39 2.92 -22.96
CA LYS A 19 -0.41 2.80 -24.21
C LYS A 19 -1.65 3.69 -24.21
N ASN A 20 -2.28 3.90 -23.07
CA ASN A 20 -3.59 4.57 -22.95
C ASN A 20 -3.50 6.01 -22.41
N SER A 21 -2.30 6.48 -22.07
CA SER A 21 -2.12 7.87 -21.65
C SER A 21 -2.15 8.81 -22.87
N ASP A 22 -2.89 9.91 -22.74
CA ASP A 22 -2.97 10.96 -23.76
C ASP A 22 -1.68 11.80 -23.85
N VAL A 23 -0.80 11.65 -22.88
CA VAL A 23 0.50 12.35 -22.81
C VAL A 23 1.62 11.33 -22.53
N PRO A 24 2.86 11.58 -22.99
CA PRO A 24 3.99 10.77 -22.59
C PRO A 24 4.17 10.76 -21.08
N VAL A 25 4.35 9.58 -20.49
CA VAL A 25 4.56 9.42 -19.05
C VAL A 25 5.77 8.54 -18.79
N ASP A 26 6.61 8.97 -17.87
CA ASP A 26 7.63 8.13 -17.25
C ASP A 26 7.04 7.53 -15.98
N ILE A 27 7.24 6.24 -15.75
CA ILE A 27 6.73 5.53 -14.58
C ILE A 27 7.92 5.03 -13.77
N ILE A 28 8.01 5.50 -12.54
CA ILE A 28 9.08 5.15 -11.60
C ILE A 28 8.46 4.34 -10.47
N CYS A 29 8.86 3.07 -10.34
CA CYS A 29 8.39 2.15 -9.32
C CYS A 29 9.56 1.76 -8.41
N PRO A 30 9.91 2.58 -7.41
CA PRO A 30 11.00 2.24 -6.50
C PRO A 30 10.59 1.09 -5.58
N ALA A 31 11.46 0.11 -5.38
CA ALA A 31 11.30 -0.79 -4.27
C ALA A 31 11.52 -0.03 -2.96
N LEU A 32 10.63 -0.21 -2.00
CA LEU A 32 10.76 0.45 -0.69
C LEU A 32 12.08 0.04 0.00
N PRO A 33 12.72 0.94 0.76
CA PRO A 33 13.87 0.58 1.58
C PRO A 33 13.61 -0.68 2.43
N GLY A 34 14.51 -1.65 2.35
CA GLY A 34 14.34 -2.94 3.00
C GLY A 34 13.53 -3.99 2.22
N PHE A 35 13.05 -3.65 1.02
CA PHE A 35 12.30 -4.57 0.14
C PHE A 35 13.10 -4.87 -1.13
N GLY A 36 13.01 -6.12 -1.58
CA GLY A 36 13.56 -6.55 -2.86
C GLY A 36 15.04 -6.17 -3.02
N PHE A 37 15.33 -5.43 -4.08
CA PHE A 37 16.71 -5.03 -4.42
C PHE A 37 17.15 -3.69 -3.81
N SER A 38 16.27 -2.99 -3.07
CA SER A 38 16.69 -1.80 -2.33
C SER A 38 17.49 -2.16 -1.09
N ASP A 39 18.40 -1.26 -0.70
CA ASP A 39 19.21 -1.42 0.48
C ASP A 39 18.36 -1.60 1.74
N LYS A 40 18.88 -2.41 2.65
CA LYS A 40 18.23 -2.67 3.94
C LYS A 40 18.66 -1.63 4.95
N PRO A 41 17.73 -0.87 5.56
CA PRO A 41 18.07 0.07 6.62
C PRO A 41 18.83 -0.63 7.77
N THR A 42 19.94 -0.06 8.18
CA THR A 42 20.78 -0.55 9.28
C THR A 42 20.50 0.17 10.60
N GLU A 43 19.89 1.36 10.50
CA GLU A 43 19.53 2.19 11.63
C GLU A 43 18.00 2.27 11.79
N THR A 44 17.55 2.65 12.97
CA THR A 44 16.12 2.94 13.23
C THR A 44 15.70 4.27 12.61
N GLY A 45 14.38 4.44 12.38
CA GLY A 45 13.81 5.70 11.87
C GLY A 45 13.43 5.66 10.39
N MET A 46 13.58 4.52 9.70
CA MET A 46 13.13 4.36 8.32
C MET A 46 11.62 4.04 8.29
N ASP A 47 10.82 5.02 8.65
CA ASP A 47 9.36 4.99 8.59
C ASP A 47 8.82 5.45 7.22
N SER A 48 7.51 5.44 7.05
CA SER A 48 6.87 5.84 5.78
C SER A 48 7.11 7.31 5.42
N LYS A 49 7.30 8.19 6.41
CA LYS A 49 7.65 9.60 6.20
C LYS A 49 9.07 9.74 5.68
N GLN A 50 10.03 9.03 6.27
CA GLN A 50 11.42 9.04 5.82
C GLN A 50 11.54 8.43 4.42
N ILE A 51 10.77 7.38 4.12
CA ILE A 51 10.69 6.80 2.77
C ILE A 51 10.17 7.83 1.75
N ALA A 52 9.15 8.60 2.10
CA ALA A 52 8.62 9.66 1.24
C ALA A 52 9.68 10.74 0.94
N ILE A 53 10.48 11.12 1.93
CA ILE A 53 11.62 12.05 1.74
C ILE A 53 12.62 11.47 0.73
N LEU A 54 13.05 10.24 0.92
CA LEU A 54 13.98 9.57 0.01
C LEU A 54 13.43 9.44 -1.42
N GLN A 55 12.15 9.11 -1.57
CA GLN A 55 11.54 9.02 -2.90
C GLN A 55 11.44 10.39 -3.59
N HIS A 56 11.14 11.44 -2.85
CA HIS A 56 11.20 12.81 -3.39
C HIS A 56 12.63 13.16 -3.86
N GLU A 57 13.63 12.93 -3.01
CA GLU A 57 15.05 13.18 -3.36
C GLU A 57 15.48 12.37 -4.60
N LEU A 58 15.03 11.13 -4.72
CA LEU A 58 15.26 10.31 -5.92
C LEU A 58 14.67 10.97 -7.17
N LEU A 59 13.42 11.44 -7.12
CA LEU A 59 12.78 12.10 -8.25
C LEU A 59 13.51 13.39 -8.63
N MET A 60 13.93 14.20 -7.67
CA MET A 60 14.74 15.40 -7.91
C MET A 60 16.09 15.04 -8.55
N ALA A 61 16.77 14.01 -8.07
CA ALA A 61 18.04 13.55 -8.64
C ALA A 61 17.89 13.02 -10.09
N LEU A 62 16.73 12.46 -10.42
CA LEU A 62 16.38 12.02 -11.78
C LEU A 62 15.91 13.17 -12.68
N GLY A 63 15.74 14.39 -12.16
CA GLY A 63 15.33 15.57 -12.89
C GLY A 63 13.83 15.79 -13.02
N TYR A 64 13.01 15.09 -12.22
CA TYR A 64 11.55 15.24 -12.20
C TYR A 64 11.11 16.26 -11.16
N ASP A 65 10.92 17.51 -11.56
CA ASP A 65 10.46 18.60 -10.68
C ASP A 65 8.99 18.48 -10.30
N LYS A 66 8.16 17.90 -11.16
CA LYS A 66 6.73 17.67 -10.93
C LYS A 66 6.38 16.20 -11.13
N TYR A 67 5.54 15.67 -10.26
CA TYR A 67 5.14 14.27 -10.34
C TYR A 67 3.74 14.05 -9.75
N ILE A 68 3.13 12.96 -10.17
CA ILE A 68 1.94 12.38 -9.54
C ILE A 68 2.39 11.14 -8.78
N VAL A 69 1.85 10.94 -7.60
CA VAL A 69 2.14 9.75 -6.81
C VAL A 69 0.97 8.77 -6.83
N GLN A 70 1.29 7.48 -6.84
CA GLN A 70 0.32 6.40 -6.72
C GLN A 70 0.78 5.44 -5.63
N GLY A 71 -0.17 4.95 -4.82
CA GLY A 71 0.15 3.96 -3.80
C GLY A 71 -1.06 3.19 -3.29
N GLY A 72 -0.78 1.95 -2.89
CA GLY A 72 -1.61 1.08 -2.08
C GLY A 72 -0.81 0.55 -0.90
N ASP A 73 -1.45 0.00 0.12
CA ASP A 73 -0.78 -0.50 1.34
C ASP A 73 0.18 0.54 1.95
N TRP A 74 1.42 0.20 2.26
CA TRP A 74 2.45 1.17 2.70
C TRP A 74 2.72 2.25 1.66
N GLY A 75 2.60 1.92 0.37
CA GLY A 75 2.71 2.90 -0.70
C GLY A 75 1.64 4.00 -0.62
N ALA A 76 0.45 3.72 -0.10
CA ALA A 76 -0.57 4.74 0.13
C ALA A 76 -0.13 5.73 1.22
N THR A 77 0.46 5.24 2.31
CA THR A 77 1.00 6.09 3.38
C THR A 77 2.18 6.93 2.90
N VAL A 78 3.10 6.32 2.14
CA VAL A 78 4.25 7.04 1.54
C VAL A 78 3.77 8.11 0.57
N SER A 79 2.82 7.80 -0.32
CA SER A 79 2.25 8.75 -1.27
C SER A 79 1.57 9.94 -0.58
N LYS A 80 0.87 9.68 0.52
CA LYS A 80 0.29 10.74 1.34
C LYS A 80 1.36 11.67 1.91
N TRP A 81 2.43 11.11 2.50
CA TRP A 81 3.55 11.91 3.00
C TRP A 81 4.24 12.72 1.90
N MET A 82 4.40 12.16 0.70
CA MET A 82 4.96 12.91 -0.44
C MET A 82 4.09 14.11 -0.80
N ALA A 83 2.77 13.94 -0.84
CA ALA A 83 1.84 15.02 -1.13
C ALA A 83 1.83 16.09 -0.03
N GLU A 84 1.93 15.69 1.24
CA GLU A 84 1.92 16.61 2.39
C GLU A 84 3.21 17.43 2.49
N LEU A 85 4.37 16.75 2.36
CA LEU A 85 5.68 17.38 2.54
C LEU A 85 6.12 18.22 1.33
N TYR A 86 5.70 17.84 0.13
CA TYR A 86 6.17 18.44 -1.12
C TYR A 86 5.03 18.92 -2.02
N PRO A 87 4.14 19.81 -1.50
CA PRO A 87 2.96 20.26 -2.24
C PRO A 87 3.29 21.03 -3.53
N ASP A 88 4.48 21.62 -3.62
CA ASP A 88 4.93 22.32 -4.81
C ASP A 88 5.43 21.38 -5.93
N HIS A 89 5.76 20.15 -5.61
CA HIS A 89 6.28 19.12 -6.51
C HIS A 89 5.25 18.04 -6.83
N CYS A 90 4.53 17.56 -5.83
CA CYS A 90 3.45 16.58 -6.00
C CYS A 90 2.19 17.28 -6.50
N ILE A 91 1.85 17.08 -7.77
CA ILE A 91 0.71 17.76 -8.43
C ILE A 91 -0.59 16.96 -8.40
N GLY A 92 -0.55 15.73 -7.94
CA GLY A 92 -1.72 14.86 -7.82
C GLY A 92 -1.38 13.57 -7.10
N ILE A 93 -2.41 12.94 -6.54
CA ILE A 93 -2.29 11.70 -5.79
C ILE A 93 -3.37 10.70 -6.23
N HIS A 94 -2.99 9.46 -6.47
CA HIS A 94 -3.91 8.36 -6.71
C HIS A 94 -3.73 7.28 -5.64
N LEU A 95 -4.79 6.89 -4.98
CA LEU A 95 -4.74 5.89 -3.90
C LEU A 95 -5.73 4.75 -4.13
N ASN A 96 -5.27 3.55 -3.87
CA ASN A 96 -6.06 2.41 -3.41
C ASN A 96 -5.66 2.11 -1.94
N MET A 97 -6.46 1.39 -1.18
CA MET A 97 -6.35 1.32 0.28
C MET A 97 -6.26 2.73 0.90
N ILE A 98 -7.32 3.49 0.70
CA ILE A 98 -7.40 4.87 1.19
C ILE A 98 -7.57 4.85 2.71
N ILE A 99 -6.67 5.51 3.43
CA ILE A 99 -6.74 5.60 4.88
C ILE A 99 -7.50 6.87 5.25
N ALA A 100 -8.71 6.70 5.76
CA ALA A 100 -9.54 7.76 6.32
C ALA A 100 -10.39 7.19 7.45
N TRP A 101 -10.69 8.02 8.45
CA TRP A 101 -11.43 7.64 9.64
C TRP A 101 -12.70 8.46 9.76
N PRO A 102 -13.70 7.99 10.51
CA PRO A 102 -14.92 8.75 10.73
C PRO A 102 -14.60 10.09 11.38
N PRO A 103 -15.24 11.18 10.94
CA PRO A 103 -15.11 12.48 11.57
C PRO A 103 -15.52 12.41 13.05
N ALA A 104 -14.74 13.06 13.93
CA ALA A 104 -14.96 12.97 15.38
C ALA A 104 -16.29 13.59 15.81
N ASP A 105 -16.76 14.60 15.09
CA ASP A 105 -17.92 15.43 15.49
C ASP A 105 -19.18 15.17 14.63
N LYS A 106 -19.17 14.12 13.79
CA LYS A 106 -20.29 13.78 12.89
C LYS A 106 -20.71 12.32 13.08
N ASP A 107 -21.95 12.00 12.66
CA ASP A 107 -22.35 10.60 12.54
C ASP A 107 -21.45 9.89 11.52
N PRO A 108 -20.78 8.79 11.89
CA PRO A 108 -19.93 8.02 10.97
C PRO A 108 -20.64 7.55 9.69
N LEU A 109 -21.96 7.40 9.76
CA LEU A 109 -22.78 6.96 8.62
C LEU A 109 -23.41 8.12 7.83
N GLU A 110 -23.18 9.34 8.26
CA GLU A 110 -23.68 10.52 7.53
C GLU A 110 -23.04 10.59 6.14
N ASN A 111 -23.88 10.80 5.12
CA ASN A 111 -23.47 10.86 3.71
C ASN A 111 -22.78 9.58 3.19
N THR A 112 -23.06 8.42 3.77
CA THR A 112 -22.54 7.13 3.31
C THR A 112 -23.63 6.34 2.59
N SER A 113 -23.25 5.70 1.48
CA SER A 113 -24.14 4.79 0.74
C SER A 113 -24.20 3.41 1.40
N GLN A 114 -25.24 2.62 1.08
CA GLN A 114 -25.35 1.25 1.55
C GLN A 114 -24.19 0.35 1.07
N GLU A 115 -23.62 0.63 -0.11
CA GLU A 115 -22.45 -0.08 -0.61
C GLU A 115 -21.21 0.23 0.21
N GLU A 116 -20.95 1.49 0.50
CA GLU A 116 -19.84 1.90 1.36
C GLU A 116 -19.95 1.29 2.77
N GLN A 117 -21.15 1.25 3.35
CA GLN A 117 -21.38 0.62 4.64
C GLN A 117 -21.07 -0.89 4.62
N LYS A 118 -21.32 -1.59 3.51
CA LYS A 118 -20.92 -2.99 3.35
C LYS A 118 -19.39 -3.14 3.28
N LEU A 119 -18.70 -2.23 2.61
CA LEU A 119 -17.24 -2.26 2.54
C LEU A 119 -16.58 -2.00 3.90
N MET A 120 -17.18 -1.16 4.73
CA MET A 120 -16.73 -0.96 6.12
C MET A 120 -16.71 -2.27 6.93
N ALA A 121 -17.61 -3.20 6.64
CA ALA A 121 -17.62 -4.50 7.30
C ALA A 121 -16.38 -5.35 7.02
N ASN A 122 -15.70 -5.14 5.88
CA ASN A 122 -14.43 -5.80 5.57
C ASN A 122 -13.34 -5.41 6.57
N TYR A 123 -13.26 -4.13 6.91
CA TYR A 123 -12.31 -3.63 7.90
C TYR A 123 -12.57 -4.20 9.30
N GLU A 124 -13.84 -4.29 9.72
CA GLU A 124 -14.17 -4.90 11.03
C GLU A 124 -13.77 -6.38 11.05
N LYS A 125 -14.08 -7.13 10.00
CA LYS A 125 -13.63 -8.52 9.86
C LYS A 125 -12.10 -8.64 9.85
N TYR A 126 -11.41 -7.76 9.15
CA TYR A 126 -9.95 -7.73 9.15
C TYR A 126 -9.40 -7.47 10.56
N LYS A 127 -9.94 -6.52 11.30
CA LYS A 127 -9.55 -6.24 12.69
C LYS A 127 -9.72 -7.45 13.61
N GLU A 128 -10.81 -8.20 13.44
CA GLU A 128 -11.10 -9.36 14.28
C GLU A 128 -10.25 -10.58 13.97
N GLN A 129 -9.97 -10.82 12.69
CA GLN A 129 -9.45 -12.11 12.22
C GLN A 129 -8.13 -12.02 11.45
N GLY A 130 -7.75 -10.83 10.96
CA GLY A 130 -6.66 -10.65 10.01
C GLY A 130 -5.41 -9.97 10.56
N VAL A 131 -5.44 -9.32 11.73
CA VAL A 131 -4.35 -8.45 12.21
C VAL A 131 -3.19 -9.15 12.90
N GLY A 132 -3.24 -10.47 13.12
CA GLY A 132 -2.21 -11.20 13.85
C GLY A 132 -0.79 -10.99 13.29
N TYR A 133 -0.65 -11.00 11.97
CA TYR A 133 0.64 -10.73 11.31
C TYR A 133 1.15 -9.29 11.61
N TYR A 134 0.25 -8.31 11.58
CA TYR A 134 0.55 -6.90 11.83
C TYR A 134 1.13 -6.72 13.24
N GLU A 135 0.49 -7.28 14.25
CA GLU A 135 0.93 -7.20 15.65
C GLU A 135 2.30 -7.86 15.86
N ILE A 136 2.57 -8.98 15.21
CA ILE A 136 3.88 -9.65 15.28
C ILE A 136 4.93 -8.78 14.57
N GLN A 137 4.65 -8.29 13.38
CA GLN A 137 5.58 -7.46 12.60
C GLN A 137 5.86 -6.10 13.27
N LYS A 138 4.84 -5.49 13.87
CA LYS A 138 4.96 -4.24 14.62
C LYS A 138 5.81 -4.40 15.89
N THR A 139 5.68 -5.51 16.59
CA THR A 139 6.28 -5.68 17.93
C THR A 139 7.56 -6.51 17.93
N LYS A 140 7.66 -7.55 17.10
CA LYS A 140 8.73 -8.57 17.10
C LYS A 140 9.22 -8.94 15.69
N PRO A 141 9.48 -7.98 14.78
CA PRO A 141 9.87 -8.28 13.40
C PRO A 141 11.15 -9.12 13.31
N GLN A 142 12.14 -8.83 14.14
CA GLN A 142 13.41 -9.56 14.13
C GLN A 142 13.23 -11.02 14.57
N THR A 143 12.43 -11.28 15.59
CA THR A 143 12.16 -12.65 16.07
C THR A 143 11.47 -13.49 15.00
N LEU A 144 10.47 -12.91 14.31
CA LEU A 144 9.81 -13.53 13.17
C LEU A 144 10.79 -13.79 12.02
N GLY A 145 11.66 -12.82 11.74
CA GLY A 145 12.62 -12.87 10.66
C GLY A 145 13.57 -14.03 10.71
N TYR A 146 14.02 -14.46 11.89
CA TYR A 146 14.90 -15.63 12.02
C TYR A 146 14.27 -16.90 11.44
N GLY A 147 13.01 -17.17 11.75
CA GLY A 147 12.31 -18.34 11.23
C GLY A 147 11.99 -18.25 9.74
N LEU A 148 11.61 -17.06 9.27
CA LEU A 148 11.22 -16.85 7.87
C LEU A 148 12.42 -16.78 6.91
N ASN A 149 13.59 -16.34 7.37
CA ASN A 149 14.84 -16.41 6.58
C ASN A 149 15.49 -17.80 6.57
N ASP A 150 15.11 -18.68 7.48
CA ASP A 150 15.67 -20.03 7.58
C ASP A 150 14.79 -21.10 6.89
N SER A 151 13.51 -20.80 6.66
CA SER A 151 12.56 -21.74 6.08
C SER A 151 11.86 -21.19 4.86
N PRO A 152 12.19 -21.66 3.64
CA PRO A 152 11.49 -21.19 2.43
C PRO A 152 9.99 -21.53 2.45
N VAL A 153 9.60 -22.67 3.02
CA VAL A 153 8.20 -23.04 3.17
C VAL A 153 7.50 -22.20 4.24
N GLY A 154 8.20 -21.83 5.32
CA GLY A 154 7.68 -20.91 6.33
C GLY A 154 7.44 -19.52 5.74
N LEU A 155 8.40 -19.01 4.98
CA LEU A 155 8.25 -17.74 4.26
C LEU A 155 7.09 -17.77 3.25
N ALA A 156 7.04 -18.83 2.44
CA ALA A 156 5.96 -19.02 1.48
C ALA A 156 4.59 -19.03 2.17
N ALA A 157 4.43 -19.78 3.25
CA ALA A 157 3.18 -19.85 4.00
C ALA A 157 2.78 -18.48 4.57
N TRP A 158 3.74 -17.73 5.12
CA TRP A 158 3.50 -16.39 5.69
C TRP A 158 3.04 -15.37 4.67
N ILE A 159 3.58 -15.42 3.45
CA ILE A 159 3.22 -14.52 2.35
C ILE A 159 1.95 -14.99 1.63
N VAL A 160 1.90 -16.26 1.22
CA VAL A 160 0.81 -16.80 0.38
C VAL A 160 -0.54 -16.72 1.09
N GLU A 161 -0.58 -16.90 2.40
CA GLU A 161 -1.80 -16.76 3.20
C GLU A 161 -2.44 -15.37 3.02
N LYS A 162 -1.61 -14.28 2.86
CA LYS A 162 -2.13 -12.93 2.59
C LYS A 162 -2.74 -12.82 1.20
N PHE A 163 -2.14 -13.44 0.22
CA PHE A 163 -2.71 -13.48 -1.12
C PHE A 163 -4.09 -14.16 -1.13
N TYR A 164 -4.26 -15.29 -0.43
CA TYR A 164 -5.57 -15.93 -0.30
C TYR A 164 -6.59 -15.10 0.48
N GLY A 165 -6.14 -14.36 1.48
CA GLY A 165 -7.02 -13.56 2.33
C GLY A 165 -7.44 -12.22 1.72
N TRP A 166 -6.63 -11.62 0.84
CA TRP A 166 -6.76 -10.23 0.42
C TRP A 166 -7.02 -10.04 -1.08
N PHE A 167 -7.00 -11.12 -1.86
CA PHE A 167 -7.37 -11.11 -3.29
C PHE A 167 -8.87 -11.25 -3.51
N ASP A 168 -9.34 -10.88 -4.72
CA ASP A 168 -10.71 -11.13 -5.18
C ASP A 168 -10.97 -12.59 -5.59
N GLY A 169 -10.27 -13.54 -5.00
CA GLY A 169 -10.45 -14.96 -5.27
C GLY A 169 -11.79 -15.50 -4.76
N LYS A 170 -12.39 -16.42 -5.53
CA LYS A 170 -13.53 -17.21 -5.12
C LYS A 170 -13.10 -18.67 -4.94
N ASP A 171 -13.75 -19.37 -3.99
CA ASP A 171 -13.55 -20.81 -3.78
C ASP A 171 -12.09 -21.22 -3.55
N ASN A 172 -11.32 -20.41 -2.82
CA ASN A 172 -9.88 -20.60 -2.57
C ASN A 172 -9.03 -20.64 -3.85
N LYS A 173 -9.49 -19.99 -4.93
CA LYS A 173 -8.68 -19.80 -6.14
C LYS A 173 -8.14 -18.38 -6.17
N LEU A 174 -6.83 -18.26 -6.35
CA LEU A 174 -6.20 -16.98 -6.63
C LEU A 174 -6.59 -16.51 -8.04
N VAL A 175 -6.78 -15.21 -8.20
CA VAL A 175 -6.99 -14.58 -9.52
C VAL A 175 -5.67 -14.41 -10.27
N VAL A 176 -4.56 -14.53 -9.58
CA VAL A 176 -3.19 -14.52 -10.12
C VAL A 176 -2.64 -15.95 -10.17
N SER A 177 -1.68 -16.18 -11.05
CA SER A 177 -1.06 -17.49 -11.20
C SER A 177 -0.17 -17.82 -10.00
N ASN A 178 0.02 -19.13 -9.75
CA ASN A 178 0.97 -19.57 -8.73
C ASN A 178 2.40 -19.06 -9.02
N ASP A 179 2.78 -18.95 -10.30
CA ASP A 179 4.10 -18.47 -10.70
C ASP A 179 4.31 -17.00 -10.31
N GLU A 180 3.28 -16.15 -10.42
CA GLU A 180 3.34 -14.75 -9.98
C GLU A 180 3.50 -14.65 -8.47
N VAL A 181 2.76 -15.43 -7.71
CA VAL A 181 2.89 -15.46 -6.24
C VAL A 181 4.26 -16.00 -5.84
N LEU A 182 4.71 -17.09 -6.47
CA LEU A 182 6.03 -17.67 -6.21
C LEU A 182 7.17 -16.72 -6.61
N ALA A 183 7.00 -15.91 -7.65
CA ALA A 183 7.97 -14.90 -8.03
C ALA A 183 8.13 -13.84 -6.92
N ILE A 184 7.02 -13.41 -6.29
CA ILE A 184 7.07 -12.49 -5.14
C ILE A 184 7.76 -13.18 -3.95
N VAL A 185 7.37 -14.40 -3.59
CA VAL A 185 8.01 -15.16 -2.50
C VAL A 185 9.50 -15.34 -2.77
N SER A 186 9.88 -15.66 -4.01
CA SER A 186 11.28 -15.84 -4.42
C SER A 186 12.08 -14.54 -4.29
N LEU A 187 11.46 -13.40 -4.63
CA LEU A 187 12.11 -12.09 -4.43
C LEU A 187 12.47 -11.88 -2.96
N TYR A 188 11.52 -12.10 -2.05
CA TYR A 188 11.79 -12.01 -0.60
C TYR A 188 12.86 -12.99 -0.12
N TRP A 189 12.82 -14.23 -0.64
CA TRP A 189 13.77 -15.29 -0.26
C TRP A 189 15.19 -14.98 -0.71
N PHE A 190 15.39 -14.75 -2.00
CA PHE A 190 16.73 -14.56 -2.56
C PHE A 190 17.38 -13.23 -2.21
N THR A 191 16.57 -12.21 -1.88
CA THR A 191 17.11 -10.95 -1.36
C THR A 191 17.18 -10.90 0.17
N GLU A 192 16.74 -11.96 0.86
CA GLU A 192 16.67 -12.01 2.33
C GLU A 192 15.94 -10.80 2.94
N SER A 193 14.90 -10.30 2.25
CA SER A 193 14.26 -9.02 2.60
C SER A 193 13.07 -9.16 3.55
N ILE A 194 12.70 -10.37 3.96
CA ILE A 194 11.53 -10.53 4.84
C ILE A 194 11.71 -9.79 6.18
N THR A 195 12.87 -9.92 6.83
CA THR A 195 13.11 -9.28 8.11
C THR A 195 13.13 -7.75 7.98
N SER A 196 13.82 -7.22 6.98
CA SER A 196 13.92 -5.76 6.76
C SER A 196 12.58 -5.15 6.39
N SER A 197 11.79 -5.83 5.56
CA SER A 197 10.46 -5.37 5.16
C SER A 197 9.47 -5.33 6.34
N THR A 198 9.52 -6.33 7.23
CA THR A 198 8.65 -6.35 8.41
C THR A 198 9.02 -5.31 9.46
N ARG A 199 10.26 -4.82 9.47
CA ARG A 199 10.67 -3.70 10.34
C ARG A 199 9.90 -2.42 10.05
N LEU A 200 9.44 -2.22 8.82
CA LEU A 200 8.62 -1.05 8.46
C LEU A 200 7.39 -0.91 9.37
N TYR A 201 6.77 -2.02 9.76
CA TYR A 201 5.64 -2.02 10.70
C TYR A 201 6.05 -1.49 12.08
N LYS A 202 7.22 -1.86 12.56
CA LYS A 202 7.74 -1.38 13.83
C LYS A 202 8.11 0.10 13.79
N GLU A 203 8.74 0.54 12.72
CA GLU A 203 9.15 1.93 12.53
C GLU A 203 7.94 2.89 12.43
N ASN A 204 6.81 2.41 11.93
CA ASN A 204 5.55 3.17 11.85
C ASN A 204 4.62 2.96 13.05
N GLY A 205 5.00 2.16 14.03
CA GLY A 205 4.10 1.62 15.06
C GLY A 205 3.27 2.62 15.86
N ASP A 206 3.78 3.81 16.08
CA ASP A 206 3.14 4.90 16.85
C ASP A 206 3.05 6.20 16.05
N LEU A 207 3.47 6.21 14.78
CA LEU A 207 3.21 7.31 13.88
C LEU A 207 1.70 7.35 13.65
N GLY A 208 1.03 8.16 14.45
CA GLY A 208 -0.33 8.55 14.14
C GLY A 208 -0.35 8.99 12.67
N PHE A 209 -1.27 8.46 11.90
CA PHE A 209 -1.49 8.96 10.55
C PHE A 209 -1.78 10.45 10.71
N SER A 210 -0.87 11.31 10.23
CA SER A 210 -1.12 12.74 10.18
C SER A 210 -2.38 12.99 9.37
N PHE A 211 -3.29 13.79 9.89
CA PHE A 211 -4.57 14.13 9.27
C PHE A 211 -4.55 15.57 8.73
N GLU A 212 -3.40 16.06 8.29
CA GLU A 212 -3.36 17.33 7.60
C GLU A 212 -4.03 17.23 6.23
N ASN A 213 -4.79 18.28 5.87
CA ASN A 213 -5.52 18.33 4.63
C ASN A 213 -4.59 18.34 3.41
N ILE A 214 -4.68 17.31 2.60
CA ILE A 214 -3.99 17.19 1.32
C ILE A 214 -4.72 18.03 0.28
N LYS A 215 -4.06 19.05 -0.25
CA LYS A 215 -4.66 20.03 -1.18
C LYS A 215 -4.61 19.59 -2.63
N GLN A 216 -3.69 18.70 -2.98
CA GLN A 216 -3.55 18.17 -4.33
C GLN A 216 -4.80 17.39 -4.74
N PRO A 217 -5.20 17.44 -6.02
CA PRO A 217 -6.28 16.62 -6.52
C PRO A 217 -6.00 15.15 -6.25
N MET A 218 -6.95 14.47 -5.61
CA MET A 218 -6.86 13.06 -5.28
C MET A 218 -7.89 12.24 -6.05
N ALA A 219 -7.41 11.20 -6.72
CA ALA A 219 -8.23 10.16 -7.29
C ALA A 219 -8.19 8.91 -6.40
N GLY A 220 -9.37 8.44 -5.99
CA GLY A 220 -9.54 7.22 -5.20
C GLY A 220 -10.04 6.07 -6.06
N ALA A 221 -9.36 4.92 -5.99
CA ALA A 221 -9.83 3.64 -6.53
C ALA A 221 -10.14 2.70 -5.36
N VAL A 222 -11.42 2.45 -5.13
CA VAL A 222 -11.91 1.59 -4.04
C VAL A 222 -12.20 0.21 -4.60
N PHE A 223 -11.65 -0.82 -3.98
CA PHE A 223 -11.86 -2.22 -4.37
C PHE A 223 -12.72 -2.95 -3.36
N GLU A 224 -13.68 -3.74 -3.87
CA GLU A 224 -14.73 -4.40 -3.05
C GLU A 224 -14.17 -5.32 -1.95
N ARG A 225 -12.95 -5.82 -2.14
CA ARG A 225 -12.30 -6.74 -1.20
C ARG A 225 -10.99 -6.21 -0.60
N ASP A 226 -10.77 -4.90 -0.71
CA ASP A 226 -9.63 -4.30 -0.02
C ASP A 226 -9.84 -4.36 1.51
N LEU A 227 -8.73 -4.33 2.25
CA LEU A 227 -8.70 -4.37 3.71
C LEU A 227 -9.34 -3.14 4.34
N ILE A 228 -9.10 -1.98 3.72
CA ILE A 228 -9.59 -0.68 4.16
C ILE A 228 -10.21 0.02 2.97
N ALA A 229 -11.52 0.18 3.02
CA ALA A 229 -12.31 0.89 2.02
C ALA A 229 -13.26 1.86 2.73
N PRO A 230 -12.78 3.07 3.06
CA PRO A 230 -13.58 4.06 3.76
C PRO A 230 -14.66 4.63 2.84
N PRO A 231 -15.75 5.17 3.39
CA PRO A 231 -16.66 6.01 2.65
C PRO A 231 -15.97 7.23 2.07
N ARG A 232 -16.42 7.66 0.89
CA ARG A 232 -15.92 8.88 0.25
C ARG A 232 -16.01 10.10 1.18
N ALA A 233 -17.10 10.23 1.92
CA ALA A 233 -17.31 11.32 2.88
C ALA A 233 -16.19 11.44 3.93
N TRP A 234 -15.61 10.31 4.36
CA TRP A 234 -14.48 10.35 5.30
C TRP A 234 -13.18 10.78 4.61
N ALA A 235 -12.99 10.34 3.37
CA ALA A 235 -11.81 10.74 2.60
C ALA A 235 -11.82 12.24 2.28
N GLU A 236 -12.97 12.83 2.04
CA GLU A 236 -13.13 14.27 1.76
C GLU A 236 -12.77 15.19 2.94
N GLU A 237 -12.70 14.65 4.17
CA GLU A 237 -12.22 15.40 5.34
C GLU A 237 -10.68 15.58 5.32
N ILE A 238 -9.96 14.76 4.55
CA ILE A 238 -8.49 14.71 4.53
C ILE A 238 -7.95 15.10 3.16
N TYR A 239 -8.62 14.68 2.09
CA TYR A 239 -8.15 14.80 0.71
C TYR A 239 -9.06 15.69 -0.12
N ASN A 240 -8.47 16.39 -1.08
CA ASN A 240 -9.22 17.06 -2.15
C ASN A 240 -9.66 16.03 -3.20
N VAL A 241 -10.74 15.33 -2.93
CA VAL A 241 -11.23 14.21 -3.75
C VAL A 241 -11.88 14.74 -5.03
N VAL A 242 -11.20 14.56 -6.16
CA VAL A 242 -11.71 14.97 -7.50
C VAL A 242 -12.28 13.80 -8.30
N GLN A 243 -11.88 12.57 -7.97
CA GLN A 243 -12.38 11.35 -8.60
C GLN A 243 -12.48 10.23 -7.57
N TRP A 244 -13.56 9.45 -7.66
CA TRP A 244 -13.81 8.33 -6.76
C TRP A 244 -14.52 7.22 -7.52
N ASN A 245 -13.86 6.08 -7.69
CA ASN A 245 -14.37 4.96 -8.44
C ASN A 245 -14.33 3.69 -7.59
N SER A 246 -15.41 2.91 -7.67
CA SER A 246 -15.48 1.57 -7.08
C SER A 246 -15.25 0.53 -8.16
N HIS A 247 -14.44 -0.47 -7.85
CA HIS A 247 -14.03 -1.53 -8.75
C HIS A 247 -14.17 -2.90 -8.07
N LYS A 248 -14.33 -3.94 -8.89
CA LYS A 248 -14.09 -5.31 -8.43
C LYS A 248 -12.58 -5.50 -8.29
N GLY A 249 -12.18 -6.30 -7.33
CA GLY A 249 -10.78 -6.57 -7.06
C GLY A 249 -10.51 -6.61 -5.57
N GLY A 250 -9.29 -6.97 -5.21
CA GLY A 250 -8.80 -7.05 -3.86
C GLY A 250 -7.74 -6.01 -3.54
N HIS A 251 -6.97 -6.31 -2.53
CA HIS A 251 -5.91 -5.44 -2.01
C HIS A 251 -4.77 -5.22 -3.02
N PHE A 252 -4.45 -6.22 -3.83
CA PHE A 252 -3.37 -6.18 -4.83
C PHE A 252 -3.88 -5.90 -6.25
N ALA A 253 -4.81 -4.99 -6.38
CA ALA A 253 -5.55 -4.73 -7.61
C ALA A 253 -4.68 -4.46 -8.86
N ALA A 254 -3.48 -3.91 -8.70
CA ALA A 254 -2.56 -3.70 -9.83
C ALA A 254 -1.98 -5.01 -10.39
N LEU A 255 -1.99 -6.08 -9.60
CA LEU A 255 -1.55 -7.43 -9.99
C LEU A 255 -2.71 -8.27 -10.55
N GLU A 256 -3.94 -8.03 -10.06
CA GLU A 256 -5.17 -8.72 -10.47
C GLU A 256 -5.65 -8.25 -11.86
#